data_6fd771e036f0224e927f6f2447d144ff
#
_entry.id   6fd771e036f0224e927f6f2447d144ff
#
_cell.length_a   1.000
_cell.length_b   1.000
_cell.length_c   1.000
_cell.angle_alpha   90.00
_cell.angle_beta   90.00
_cell.angle_gamma   90.00
#
_symmetry.space_group_name_H-M   'P 1'
#
loop_
_entity.id
_entity.type
_entity.pdbx_description
1 polymer ?
#
loop_
_entity_poly.entity_id
_entity_poly.type
_entity_poly.pdbx_seq_one_letter_code
_entity_poly.pdbx_strand_id
1 'polypeptide(L)'
;MKIIWMFRTLTMFAVLTAILLGLGMIVSALTIGNWIPGLMIMAVVTVVFTFASFFWSKNLAIKTSGARIITEMENPRLYSIVRDVAGRAGVPMPEVGISPTMAPNAFATGRNPKNAAVVCTEGILQLLPDDELRGVIAHEMSHIKNRDVLIMSITSALALLVSYVARMMWWMVIFTPSGGKDDNNRLILIAVALAAQILVPFAALLIQLGISRNREYLADETGAMIIRDPRALARALDHLEKGNDYIQAKFAEERSREAAKKDKYNPANDYDYAHMYIANPLKKGSFLAGLFSTHPPMEERIARLNKLADKMGL
;
A
#
# COMPACT_ATOMS: atom_id res chain seq x y z
N MET A 1 -21.45 1.07 -11.47
CA MET A 1 -20.24 0.54 -10.84
C MET A 1 -19.59 1.55 -9.86
N LYS A 2 -19.27 2.80 -10.21
CA LYS A 2 -18.62 3.80 -9.32
C LYS A 2 -19.29 4.02 -7.95
N ILE A 3 -20.65 4.03 -7.89
CA ILE A 3 -21.40 4.27 -6.65
C ILE A 3 -21.19 3.15 -5.62
N ILE A 4 -21.22 1.89 -6.06
CA ILE A 4 -21.04 0.72 -5.17
C ILE A 4 -19.62 0.73 -4.58
N TRP A 5 -18.61 1.13 -5.38
CA TRP A 5 -17.22 1.25 -4.95
C TRP A 5 -17.01 2.37 -3.93
N MET A 6 -17.65 3.51 -4.18
CA MET A 6 -17.60 4.66 -3.26
C MET A 6 -18.25 4.28 -1.92
N PHE A 7 -19.39 3.58 -1.95
CA PHE A 7 -20.08 3.11 -0.73
C PHE A 7 -19.20 2.12 0.07
N ARG A 8 -18.62 1.12 -0.59
CA ARG A 8 -17.70 0.17 0.08
C ARG A 8 -16.51 0.87 0.73
N THR A 9 -15.88 1.81 0.03
CA THR A 9 -14.76 2.59 0.57
C THR A 9 -15.18 3.39 1.79
N LEU A 10 -16.32 4.09 1.73
CA LEU A 10 -16.85 4.85 2.86
C LEU A 10 -17.17 3.96 4.06
N THR A 11 -17.77 2.77 3.82
CA THR A 11 -18.04 1.80 4.89
C THR A 11 -16.75 1.34 5.57
N MET A 12 -15.70 1.06 4.79
CA MET A 12 -14.42 0.63 5.34
C MET A 12 -13.73 1.72 6.16
N PHE A 13 -13.78 2.98 5.70
CA PHE A 13 -13.33 4.13 6.51
C PHE A 13 -14.13 4.28 7.80
N ALA A 14 -15.45 4.15 7.71
CA ALA A 14 -16.31 4.23 8.89
C ALA A 14 -15.98 3.13 9.91
N VAL A 15 -15.72 1.90 9.45
CA VAL A 15 -15.32 0.78 10.32
C VAL A 15 -13.97 1.03 10.98
N LEU A 16 -12.93 1.44 10.23
CA LEU A 16 -11.62 1.77 10.82
C LEU A 16 -11.71 2.90 11.84
N THR A 17 -12.47 3.95 11.51
CA THR A 17 -12.70 5.07 12.41
C THR A 17 -13.45 4.62 13.67
N ALA A 18 -14.50 3.79 13.52
CA ALA A 18 -15.25 3.26 14.65
C ALA A 18 -14.38 2.40 15.58
N ILE A 19 -13.51 1.55 15.02
CA ILE A 19 -12.54 0.77 15.80
C ILE A 19 -11.64 1.71 16.62
N LEU A 20 -11.11 2.75 15.98
CA LEU A 20 -10.20 3.69 16.62
C LEU A 20 -10.86 4.47 17.75
N LEU A 21 -12.07 4.99 17.51
CA LEU A 21 -12.86 5.68 18.52
C LEU A 21 -13.24 4.73 19.68
N GLY A 22 -13.67 3.50 19.35
CA GLY A 22 -14.00 2.46 20.33
C GLY A 22 -12.82 2.09 21.23
N LEU A 23 -11.62 1.95 20.66
CA LEU A 23 -10.40 1.71 21.46
C LEU A 23 -10.15 2.87 22.44
N GLY A 24 -10.27 4.11 21.99
CA GLY A 24 -10.11 5.29 22.85
C GLY A 24 -11.14 5.32 23.98
N MET A 25 -12.40 5.02 23.66
CA MET A 25 -13.48 4.92 24.66
C MET A 25 -13.18 3.86 25.72
N ILE A 26 -12.78 2.67 25.29
CA ILE A 26 -12.46 1.54 26.19
C ILE A 26 -11.30 1.92 27.11
N VAL A 27 -10.19 2.42 26.54
CA VAL A 27 -9.02 2.84 27.33
C VAL A 27 -9.41 3.88 28.38
N SER A 28 -10.14 4.93 28.00
CA SER A 28 -10.53 6.00 28.90
C SER A 28 -11.53 5.54 29.97
N ALA A 29 -12.49 4.67 29.61
CA ALA A 29 -13.43 4.11 30.58
C ALA A 29 -12.72 3.27 31.66
N LEU A 30 -11.72 2.49 31.22
CA LEU A 30 -10.97 1.58 32.12
C LEU A 30 -9.92 2.31 32.98
N THR A 31 -9.36 3.43 32.49
CA THR A 31 -8.31 4.17 33.20
C THR A 31 -8.85 5.33 34.04
N ILE A 32 -9.85 6.04 33.55
CA ILE A 32 -10.39 7.29 34.15
C ILE A 32 -11.82 7.08 34.71
N GLY A 33 -12.46 5.94 34.36
CA GLY A 33 -13.86 5.68 34.71
C GLY A 33 -14.89 6.44 33.85
N ASN A 34 -14.43 7.15 32.81
CA ASN A 34 -15.26 7.92 31.91
C ASN A 34 -14.78 7.73 30.45
N TRP A 35 -15.69 7.35 29.54
CA TRP A 35 -15.38 7.06 28.13
C TRP A 35 -15.28 8.34 27.26
N ILE A 36 -15.88 9.45 27.68
CA ILE A 36 -15.98 10.69 26.88
C ILE A 36 -14.60 11.27 26.52
N PRO A 37 -13.63 11.42 27.45
CA PRO A 37 -12.32 11.95 27.10
C PRO A 37 -11.60 11.11 26.04
N GLY A 38 -11.68 9.79 26.12
CA GLY A 38 -11.08 8.91 25.14
C GLY A 38 -11.69 9.05 23.74
N LEU A 39 -13.01 9.16 23.67
CA LEU A 39 -13.70 9.46 22.40
C LEU A 39 -13.22 10.78 21.79
N MET A 40 -13.19 11.85 22.58
CA MET A 40 -12.80 13.18 22.10
C MET A 40 -11.34 13.21 21.63
N ILE A 41 -10.43 12.66 22.43
CA ILE A 41 -9.00 12.59 22.07
C ILE A 41 -8.82 11.82 20.76
N MET A 42 -9.44 10.64 20.64
CA MET A 42 -9.28 9.82 19.43
C MET A 42 -9.98 10.43 18.22
N ALA A 43 -11.07 11.16 18.38
CA ALA A 43 -11.68 11.92 17.28
C ALA A 43 -10.71 13.00 16.76
N VAL A 44 -10.09 13.77 17.64
CA VAL A 44 -9.10 14.79 17.27
C VAL A 44 -7.88 14.12 16.59
N VAL A 45 -7.33 13.06 17.19
CA VAL A 45 -6.20 12.32 16.63
C VAL A 45 -6.53 11.78 15.23
N THR A 46 -7.71 11.20 15.05
CA THR A 46 -8.14 10.67 13.74
C THR A 46 -8.21 11.78 12.70
N VAL A 47 -8.80 12.92 13.03
CA VAL A 47 -8.89 14.07 12.12
C VAL A 47 -7.49 14.58 11.75
N VAL A 48 -6.64 14.83 12.75
CA VAL A 48 -5.27 15.33 12.54
C VAL A 48 -4.45 14.36 11.70
N PHE A 49 -4.53 13.06 12.01
CA PHE A 49 -3.77 12.04 11.28
C PHE A 49 -4.25 11.85 9.84
N THR A 50 -5.57 11.90 9.61
CA THR A 50 -6.16 11.87 8.26
C THR A 50 -5.71 13.08 7.44
N PHE A 51 -5.73 14.27 8.07
CA PHE A 51 -5.29 15.51 7.44
C PHE A 51 -3.79 15.49 7.12
N ALA A 52 -2.98 15.06 8.08
CA ALA A 52 -1.54 14.87 7.89
C ALA A 52 -1.24 13.91 6.72
N SER A 53 -1.91 12.75 6.69
CA SER A 53 -1.77 11.78 5.61
C SER A 53 -2.15 12.36 4.25
N PHE A 54 -3.21 13.17 4.18
CA PHE A 54 -3.63 13.83 2.95
C PHE A 54 -2.55 14.76 2.38
N PHE A 55 -1.88 15.55 3.23
CA PHE A 55 -0.92 16.54 2.76
C PHE A 55 0.49 15.98 2.55
N TRP A 56 0.91 15.01 3.36
CA TRP A 56 2.31 14.56 3.41
C TRP A 56 2.58 13.20 2.73
N SER A 57 1.54 12.45 2.36
CA SER A 57 1.69 11.10 1.77
C SER A 57 2.61 11.06 0.55
N LYS A 58 2.51 12.05 -0.36
CA LYS A 58 3.37 12.13 -1.55
C LYS A 58 4.84 12.27 -1.17
N ASN A 59 5.16 13.26 -0.34
CA ASN A 59 6.53 13.55 0.04
C ASN A 59 7.14 12.41 0.87
N LEU A 60 6.32 11.80 1.72
CA LEU A 60 6.72 10.64 2.51
C LEU A 60 7.04 9.45 1.60
N ALA A 61 6.17 9.12 0.65
CA ALA A 61 6.37 8.02 -0.30
C ALA A 61 7.64 8.22 -1.14
N ILE A 62 7.86 9.43 -1.66
CA ILE A 62 9.09 9.76 -2.42
C ILE A 62 10.32 9.61 -1.54
N LYS A 63 10.29 10.15 -0.31
CA LYS A 63 11.44 10.10 0.61
C LYS A 63 11.76 8.66 1.06
N THR A 64 10.74 7.88 1.40
CA THR A 64 10.94 6.51 1.90
C THR A 64 11.38 5.53 0.82
N SER A 65 10.98 5.77 -0.45
CA SER A 65 11.47 4.98 -1.59
C SER A 65 12.87 5.39 -2.06
N GLY A 66 13.50 6.38 -1.42
CA GLY A 66 14.77 6.94 -1.88
C GLY A 66 14.71 7.60 -3.25
N ALA A 67 13.51 7.87 -3.76
CA ALA A 67 13.31 8.44 -5.07
C ALA A 67 13.67 9.92 -5.11
N ARG A 68 14.15 10.36 -6.27
CA ARG A 68 14.32 11.78 -6.60
C ARG A 68 13.42 12.15 -7.77
N ILE A 69 12.86 13.34 -7.70
CA ILE A 69 12.14 13.90 -8.84
C ILE A 69 13.16 14.31 -9.88
N ILE A 70 12.91 13.98 -11.13
CA ILE A 70 13.81 14.23 -12.26
C ILE A 70 13.20 15.24 -13.23
N THR A 71 14.07 15.82 -14.05
CA THR A 71 13.70 16.66 -15.18
C THR A 71 13.62 15.83 -16.49
N GLU A 72 13.02 16.39 -17.52
CA GLU A 72 12.96 15.76 -18.84
C GLU A 72 14.35 15.49 -19.44
N MET A 73 15.32 16.38 -19.18
CA MET A 73 16.70 16.22 -19.67
C MET A 73 17.44 15.04 -19.05
N GLU A 74 17.08 14.64 -17.82
CA GLU A 74 17.74 13.53 -17.12
C GLU A 74 17.26 12.17 -17.63
N ASN A 75 16.00 12.04 -18.03
CA ASN A 75 15.46 10.82 -18.64
C ASN A 75 14.35 11.13 -19.65
N PRO A 76 14.70 11.51 -20.89
CA PRO A 76 13.73 11.85 -21.94
C PRO A 76 12.80 10.67 -22.28
N ARG A 77 13.32 9.43 -22.23
CA ARG A 77 12.55 8.20 -22.48
C ARG A 77 11.36 8.09 -21.51
N LEU A 78 11.61 8.09 -20.22
CA LEU A 78 10.57 7.98 -19.20
C LEU A 78 9.60 9.15 -19.27
N TYR A 79 10.12 10.37 -19.43
CA TYR A 79 9.30 11.58 -19.51
C TYR A 79 8.33 11.56 -20.68
N SER A 80 8.80 11.09 -21.87
CA SER A 80 7.95 11.00 -23.07
C SER A 80 6.82 9.98 -22.89
N ILE A 81 7.10 8.82 -22.27
CA ILE A 81 6.09 7.79 -21.98
C ILE A 81 5.05 8.33 -20.99
N VAL A 82 5.48 8.94 -19.87
CA VAL A 82 4.56 9.49 -18.88
C VAL A 82 3.69 10.59 -19.48
N ARG A 83 4.26 11.46 -20.33
CA ARG A 83 3.53 12.54 -21.02
C ARG A 83 2.47 12.00 -21.98
N ASP A 84 2.82 11.01 -22.79
CA ASP A 84 1.86 10.36 -23.72
C ASP A 84 0.70 9.73 -22.94
N VAL A 85 1.01 8.96 -21.90
CA VAL A 85 -0.01 8.29 -21.10
C VAL A 85 -0.88 9.29 -20.32
N ALA A 86 -0.31 10.34 -19.76
CA ALA A 86 -1.08 11.39 -19.07
C ALA A 86 -2.06 12.08 -20.01
N GLY A 87 -1.60 12.40 -21.23
CA GLY A 87 -2.44 12.97 -22.27
C GLY A 87 -3.61 12.07 -22.66
N ARG A 88 -3.35 10.77 -22.88
CA ARG A 88 -4.39 9.77 -23.18
C ARG A 88 -5.35 9.55 -22.01
N ALA A 89 -4.85 9.58 -20.78
CA ALA A 89 -5.67 9.45 -19.58
C ALA A 89 -6.54 10.69 -19.30
N GLY A 90 -6.22 11.84 -19.89
CA GLY A 90 -6.88 13.12 -19.63
C GLY A 90 -6.59 13.65 -18.23
N VAL A 91 -5.38 13.42 -17.71
CA VAL A 91 -4.91 13.94 -16.42
C VAL A 91 -3.73 14.87 -16.62
N PRO A 92 -3.52 15.86 -15.72
CA PRO A 92 -2.34 16.71 -15.78
C PRO A 92 -1.06 15.85 -15.70
N MET A 93 0.02 16.31 -16.34
CA MET A 93 1.34 15.68 -16.25
C MET A 93 1.77 15.58 -14.78
N PRO A 94 1.98 14.38 -14.23
CA PRO A 94 2.48 14.22 -12.87
C PRO A 94 3.98 14.55 -12.81
N GLU A 95 4.49 14.79 -11.61
CA GLU A 95 5.93 14.77 -11.38
C GLU A 95 6.49 13.38 -11.68
N VAL A 96 7.68 13.32 -12.26
CA VAL A 96 8.33 12.05 -12.60
C VAL A 96 9.52 11.84 -11.67
N GLY A 97 9.62 10.67 -11.07
CA GLY A 97 10.70 10.32 -10.17
C GLY A 97 11.39 9.01 -10.54
N ILE A 98 12.64 8.89 -10.11
CA ILE A 98 13.41 7.63 -10.20
C ILE A 98 13.92 7.27 -8.80
N SER A 99 13.71 6.01 -8.42
CA SER A 99 14.30 5.40 -7.23
C SER A 99 15.51 4.53 -7.64
N PRO A 100 16.63 4.60 -6.90
CA PRO A 100 17.86 3.87 -7.26
C PRO A 100 17.77 2.36 -6.99
N THR A 101 16.60 1.86 -6.64
CA THR A 101 16.39 0.45 -6.34
C THR A 101 16.41 -0.40 -7.60
N MET A 102 17.12 -1.55 -7.55
CA MET A 102 17.19 -2.51 -8.66
C MET A 102 16.00 -3.48 -8.67
N ALA A 103 15.21 -3.58 -7.59
CA ALA A 103 13.96 -4.33 -7.62
C ALA A 103 12.97 -3.64 -8.57
N PRO A 104 12.49 -4.33 -9.64
CA PRO A 104 11.63 -3.71 -10.64
C PRO A 104 10.30 -3.29 -10.04
N ASN A 105 10.03 -1.99 -9.99
CA ASN A 105 8.78 -1.45 -9.47
C ASN A 105 8.46 -0.08 -10.09
N ALA A 106 7.17 0.25 -10.13
CA ALA A 106 6.69 1.61 -10.32
C ALA A 106 5.53 1.85 -9.34
N PHE A 107 5.31 3.10 -8.98
CA PHE A 107 4.15 3.47 -8.17
C PHE A 107 3.73 4.91 -8.42
N ALA A 108 2.43 5.14 -8.27
CA ALA A 108 1.87 6.48 -8.23
C ALA A 108 1.68 6.95 -6.78
N THR A 109 1.89 8.25 -6.55
CA THR A 109 1.62 8.86 -5.26
C THR A 109 1.04 10.26 -5.43
N GLY A 110 0.38 10.77 -4.42
CA GLY A 110 -0.20 12.12 -4.42
C GLY A 110 -1.66 12.19 -3.99
N ARG A 111 -2.08 13.39 -3.60
CA ARG A 111 -3.43 13.60 -3.02
C ARG A 111 -4.53 13.80 -4.06
N ASN A 112 -4.16 14.20 -5.28
CA ASN A 112 -5.09 14.39 -6.39
C ASN A 112 -4.31 14.46 -7.72
N PRO A 113 -4.99 14.39 -8.89
CA PRO A 113 -4.31 14.41 -10.19
C PRO A 113 -3.41 15.63 -10.47
N LYS A 114 -3.70 16.78 -9.85
CA LYS A 114 -2.86 17.99 -10.00
C LYS A 114 -1.59 17.95 -9.13
N ASN A 115 -1.56 17.11 -8.10
CA ASN A 115 -0.46 16.97 -7.15
C ASN A 115 -0.06 15.51 -7.03
N ALA A 116 0.17 14.88 -8.17
CA ALA A 116 0.58 13.49 -8.27
C ALA A 116 2.03 13.38 -8.71
N ALA A 117 2.65 12.25 -8.40
CA ALA A 117 3.93 11.84 -8.94
C ALA A 117 3.85 10.37 -9.35
N VAL A 118 4.60 10.02 -10.40
CA VAL A 118 4.85 8.64 -10.84
C VAL A 118 6.34 8.39 -10.65
N VAL A 119 6.66 7.32 -9.92
CA VAL A 119 8.04 6.93 -9.62
C VAL A 119 8.30 5.57 -10.23
N CYS A 120 9.41 5.44 -10.95
CA CYS A 120 9.93 4.18 -11.46
C CYS A 120 11.25 3.86 -10.78
N THR A 121 11.53 2.58 -10.56
CA THR A 121 12.84 2.15 -10.09
C THR A 121 13.81 2.02 -11.27
N GLU A 122 15.11 2.11 -11.02
CA GLU A 122 16.11 1.83 -12.04
C GLU A 122 15.96 0.41 -12.60
N GLY A 123 15.59 -0.55 -11.73
CA GLY A 123 15.37 -1.93 -12.14
C GLY A 123 14.24 -2.10 -13.17
N ILE A 124 13.10 -1.42 -13.02
CA ILE A 124 12.02 -1.52 -14.01
C ILE A 124 12.39 -0.85 -15.34
N LEU A 125 13.14 0.26 -15.30
CA LEU A 125 13.61 0.96 -16.50
C LEU A 125 14.61 0.15 -17.31
N GLN A 126 15.37 -0.72 -16.67
CA GLN A 126 16.30 -1.65 -17.32
C GLN A 126 15.59 -2.93 -17.80
N LEU A 127 14.57 -3.37 -17.08
CA LEU A 127 13.88 -4.63 -17.35
C LEU A 127 12.90 -4.53 -18.52
N LEU A 128 12.12 -3.44 -18.59
CA LEU A 128 10.97 -3.34 -19.48
C LEU A 128 11.28 -2.56 -20.76
N PRO A 129 10.87 -3.06 -21.95
CA PRO A 129 10.82 -2.29 -23.18
C PRO A 129 9.73 -1.20 -23.09
N ASP A 130 9.75 -0.24 -24.02
CA ASP A 130 8.91 0.96 -23.98
C ASP A 130 7.41 0.68 -23.99
N ASP A 131 6.96 -0.31 -24.74
CA ASP A 131 5.55 -0.70 -24.84
C ASP A 131 5.03 -1.27 -23.50
N GLU A 132 5.82 -2.11 -22.86
CA GLU A 132 5.51 -2.70 -21.55
C GLU A 132 5.59 -1.66 -20.43
N LEU A 133 6.64 -0.83 -20.42
CA LEU A 133 6.76 0.29 -19.49
C LEU A 133 5.55 1.25 -19.62
N ARG A 134 5.11 1.52 -20.87
CA ARG A 134 3.88 2.31 -21.12
C ARG A 134 2.66 1.64 -20.50
N GLY A 135 2.56 0.31 -20.54
CA GLY A 135 1.51 -0.46 -19.88
C GLY A 135 1.48 -0.24 -18.37
N VAL A 136 2.64 -0.35 -17.73
CA VAL A 136 2.79 -0.10 -16.28
C VAL A 136 2.46 1.34 -15.93
N ILE A 137 3.00 2.32 -16.67
CA ILE A 137 2.69 3.74 -16.44
C ILE A 137 1.19 4.02 -16.63
N ALA A 138 0.51 3.35 -17.57
CA ALA A 138 -0.93 3.50 -17.76
C ALA A 138 -1.73 2.92 -16.59
N HIS A 139 -1.28 1.80 -16.00
CA HIS A 139 -1.83 1.26 -14.76
C HIS A 139 -1.68 2.27 -13.62
N GLU A 140 -0.49 2.81 -13.38
CA GLU A 140 -0.25 3.84 -12.36
C GLU A 140 -1.07 5.11 -12.61
N MET A 141 -1.18 5.53 -13.87
CA MET A 141 -1.96 6.69 -14.25
C MET A 141 -3.46 6.50 -13.99
N SER A 142 -3.94 5.26 -14.07
CA SER A 142 -5.33 4.94 -13.73
C SER A 142 -5.63 5.16 -12.25
N HIS A 143 -4.68 4.84 -11.36
CA HIS A 143 -4.78 5.13 -9.93
C HIS A 143 -4.85 6.63 -9.65
N ILE A 144 -4.05 7.43 -10.36
CA ILE A 144 -4.10 8.90 -10.27
C ILE A 144 -5.47 9.41 -10.71
N LYS A 145 -5.95 8.97 -11.90
CA LYS A 145 -7.24 9.35 -12.46
C LYS A 145 -8.42 9.01 -11.55
N ASN A 146 -8.38 7.84 -10.94
CA ASN A 146 -9.44 7.33 -10.06
C ASN A 146 -9.31 7.83 -8.61
N ARG A 147 -8.24 8.57 -8.28
CA ARG A 147 -7.88 9.01 -6.91
C ARG A 147 -7.68 7.85 -5.94
N ASP A 148 -7.25 6.70 -6.44
CA ASP A 148 -7.02 5.49 -5.64
C ASP A 148 -5.88 5.69 -4.66
N VAL A 149 -4.83 6.41 -5.09
CA VAL A 149 -3.65 6.73 -4.27
C VAL A 149 -4.06 7.41 -2.95
N LEU A 150 -4.96 8.41 -3.02
CA LEU A 150 -5.44 9.11 -1.83
C LEU A 150 -6.15 8.15 -0.87
N ILE A 151 -7.04 7.33 -1.41
CA ILE A 151 -7.82 6.39 -0.61
C ILE A 151 -6.90 5.36 0.06
N MET A 152 -5.94 4.81 -0.69
CA MET A 152 -4.97 3.86 -0.17
C MET A 152 -4.10 4.50 0.93
N SER A 153 -3.60 5.72 0.71
CA SER A 153 -2.77 6.44 1.69
C SER A 153 -3.51 6.68 3.00
N ILE A 154 -4.76 7.14 2.95
CA ILE A 154 -5.55 7.38 4.17
C ILE A 154 -5.90 6.06 4.86
N THR A 155 -6.27 5.02 4.11
CA THR A 155 -6.57 3.70 4.68
C THR A 155 -5.36 3.11 5.39
N SER A 156 -4.18 3.17 4.75
CA SER A 156 -2.93 2.69 5.35
C SER A 156 -2.57 3.47 6.60
N ALA A 157 -2.71 4.78 6.59
CA ALA A 157 -2.47 5.62 7.75
C ALA A 157 -3.40 5.28 8.92
N LEU A 158 -4.70 5.12 8.67
CA LEU A 158 -5.67 4.72 9.69
C LEU A 158 -5.37 3.32 10.24
N ALA A 159 -5.02 2.37 9.39
CA ALA A 159 -4.66 1.01 9.80
C ALA A 159 -3.41 1.00 10.70
N LEU A 160 -2.39 1.80 10.35
CA LEU A 160 -1.19 1.98 11.18
C LEU A 160 -1.54 2.62 12.53
N LEU A 161 -2.38 3.67 12.54
CA LEU A 161 -2.81 4.35 13.76
C LEU A 161 -3.57 3.41 14.68
N VAL A 162 -4.52 2.63 14.14
CA VAL A 162 -5.28 1.62 14.88
C VAL A 162 -4.35 0.57 15.50
N SER A 163 -3.39 0.08 14.73
CA SER A 163 -2.40 -0.88 15.21
C SER A 163 -1.48 -0.29 16.28
N TYR A 164 -1.10 0.98 16.14
CA TYR A 164 -0.29 1.69 17.13
C TYR A 164 -1.05 1.88 18.45
N VAL A 165 -2.32 2.30 18.40
CA VAL A 165 -3.16 2.45 19.58
C VAL A 165 -3.36 1.12 20.31
N ALA A 166 -3.60 0.02 19.57
CA ALA A 166 -3.70 -1.31 20.17
C ALA A 166 -2.40 -1.72 20.90
N ARG A 167 -1.24 -1.38 20.31
CA ARG A 167 0.07 -1.62 20.94
C ARG A 167 0.27 -0.75 22.18
N MET A 168 -0.13 0.52 22.13
CA MET A 168 -0.05 1.40 23.31
C MET A 168 -0.93 0.91 24.46
N MET A 169 -2.12 0.38 24.19
CA MET A 169 -2.96 -0.26 25.22
C MET A 169 -2.22 -1.37 25.95
N TRP A 170 -1.52 -2.24 25.22
CA TRP A 170 -0.71 -3.31 25.80
C TRP A 170 0.35 -2.76 26.77
N TRP A 171 1.12 -1.74 26.33
CA TRP A 171 2.13 -1.11 27.18
C TRP A 171 1.52 -0.44 28.43
N MET A 172 0.37 0.23 28.29
CA MET A 172 -0.33 0.85 29.42
C MET A 172 -0.71 -0.19 30.48
N VAL A 173 -1.22 -1.36 30.05
CA VAL A 173 -1.61 -2.43 30.98
C VAL A 173 -0.40 -3.02 31.71
N ILE A 174 0.73 -3.20 31.02
CA ILE A 174 1.96 -3.75 31.63
C ILE A 174 2.58 -2.77 32.63
N PHE A 175 2.66 -1.48 32.28
CA PHE A 175 3.37 -0.48 33.08
C PHE A 175 2.49 0.22 34.13
N THR A 176 1.17 -0.03 34.16
CA THR A 176 0.32 0.49 35.23
C THR A 176 0.55 -0.32 36.51
N PRO A 177 1.03 0.31 37.62
CA PRO A 177 1.30 -0.42 38.86
C PRO A 177 0.03 -1.07 39.43
N SER A 178 0.16 -2.28 39.96
CA SER A 178 -0.91 -2.99 40.66
C SER A 178 -1.06 -2.42 42.05
N GLY A 179 -1.90 -1.41 42.21
CA GLY A 179 -2.03 -0.68 43.48
C GLY A 179 -3.45 -0.64 44.10
N GLY A 180 -4.34 -1.56 43.75
CA GLY A 180 -5.72 -1.47 44.24
C GLY A 180 -6.47 -2.79 44.25
N LYS A 181 -7.52 -2.84 45.09
CA LYS A 181 -8.36 -3.98 45.47
C LYS A 181 -9.14 -4.72 44.36
N ASP A 182 -8.89 -4.49 43.07
CA ASP A 182 -9.65 -5.09 41.96
C ASP A 182 -8.77 -5.86 40.98
N ASP A 183 -8.21 -7.00 41.43
CA ASP A 183 -7.46 -7.93 40.59
C ASP A 183 -8.29 -8.45 39.38
N ASN A 184 -9.61 -8.57 39.53
CA ASN A 184 -10.49 -9.01 38.45
C ASN A 184 -10.56 -8.00 37.29
N ASN A 185 -10.59 -6.71 37.55
CA ASN A 185 -10.61 -5.67 36.51
C ASN A 185 -9.28 -5.64 35.75
N ARG A 186 -8.17 -5.95 36.42
CA ARG A 186 -6.86 -6.03 35.78
C ARG A 186 -6.74 -7.23 34.81
N LEU A 187 -7.24 -8.41 35.20
CA LEU A 187 -7.26 -9.57 34.31
C LEU A 187 -8.10 -9.31 33.07
N ILE A 188 -9.24 -8.65 33.20
CA ILE A 188 -10.08 -8.23 32.08
C ILE A 188 -9.32 -7.26 31.16
N LEU A 189 -8.63 -6.28 31.74
CA LEU A 189 -7.80 -5.33 30.99
C LEU A 189 -6.68 -6.02 30.19
N ILE A 190 -5.98 -6.98 30.81
CA ILE A 190 -4.93 -7.76 30.16
C ILE A 190 -5.54 -8.56 29.00
N ALA A 191 -6.66 -9.24 29.22
CA ALA A 191 -7.32 -10.05 28.22
C ALA A 191 -7.79 -9.18 27.01
N VAL A 192 -8.41 -8.02 27.29
CA VAL A 192 -8.86 -7.07 26.25
C VAL A 192 -7.66 -6.51 25.48
N ALA A 193 -6.59 -6.09 26.17
CA ALA A 193 -5.40 -5.55 25.51
C ALA A 193 -4.69 -6.61 24.65
N LEU A 194 -4.61 -7.85 25.12
CA LEU A 194 -4.04 -8.97 24.36
C LEU A 194 -4.89 -9.28 23.12
N ALA A 195 -6.20 -9.36 23.29
CA ALA A 195 -7.12 -9.57 22.18
C ALA A 195 -7.03 -8.42 21.16
N ALA A 196 -7.01 -7.17 21.61
CA ALA A 196 -6.86 -6.00 20.74
C ALA A 196 -5.52 -6.02 19.98
N GLN A 197 -4.44 -6.40 20.63
CA GLN A 197 -3.10 -6.50 20.03
C GLN A 197 -3.05 -7.46 18.83
N ILE A 198 -3.85 -8.52 18.83
CA ILE A 198 -3.90 -9.52 17.76
C ILE A 198 -5.01 -9.22 16.76
N LEU A 199 -6.23 -9.01 17.24
CA LEU A 199 -7.41 -8.91 16.39
C LEU A 199 -7.49 -7.59 15.62
N VAL A 200 -7.04 -6.50 16.23
CA VAL A 200 -7.18 -5.16 15.64
C VAL A 200 -6.25 -4.97 14.43
N PRO A 201 -4.95 -5.29 14.49
CA PRO A 201 -4.09 -5.23 13.31
C PRO A 201 -4.55 -6.20 12.21
N PHE A 202 -5.05 -7.38 12.59
CA PHE A 202 -5.56 -8.36 11.65
C PHE A 202 -6.82 -7.86 10.92
N ALA A 203 -7.77 -7.27 11.65
CA ALA A 203 -8.96 -6.65 11.05
C ALA A 203 -8.60 -5.48 10.14
N ALA A 204 -7.69 -4.60 10.58
CA ALA A 204 -7.21 -3.48 9.77
C ALA A 204 -6.55 -3.95 8.47
N LEU A 205 -5.77 -5.02 8.52
CA LEU A 205 -5.15 -5.66 7.36
C LEU A 205 -6.19 -6.24 6.40
N LEU A 206 -7.19 -6.98 6.89
CA LEU A 206 -8.26 -7.52 6.05
C LEU A 206 -9.05 -6.43 5.33
N ILE A 207 -9.32 -5.31 6.00
CA ILE A 207 -9.98 -4.16 5.42
C ILE A 207 -9.11 -3.55 4.31
N GLN A 208 -7.82 -3.37 4.55
CA GLN A 208 -6.85 -2.90 3.55
C GLN A 208 -6.83 -3.77 2.30
N LEU A 209 -6.75 -5.10 2.48
CA LEU A 209 -6.72 -6.08 1.39
C LEU A 209 -8.02 -6.07 0.57
N GLY A 210 -9.16 -5.94 1.24
CA GLY A 210 -10.47 -5.88 0.57
C GLY A 210 -10.64 -4.64 -0.32
N ILE A 211 -10.04 -3.51 0.06
CA ILE A 211 -10.03 -2.29 -0.77
C ILE A 211 -9.12 -2.47 -1.98
N SER A 212 -7.93 -3.04 -1.78
CA SER A 212 -6.86 -3.08 -2.76
C SER A 212 -7.19 -3.91 -4.00
N ARG A 213 -7.54 -5.19 -3.82
CA ARG A 213 -7.66 -6.15 -4.93
C ARG A 213 -8.61 -5.73 -6.05
N ASN A 214 -9.75 -5.20 -5.69
CA ASN A 214 -10.73 -4.79 -6.69
C ASN A 214 -10.31 -3.52 -7.44
N ARG A 215 -9.51 -2.66 -6.80
CA ARG A 215 -8.95 -1.46 -7.45
C ARG A 215 -7.86 -1.82 -8.45
N GLU A 216 -7.08 -2.84 -8.16
CA GLU A 216 -6.07 -3.37 -9.09
C GLU A 216 -6.71 -3.83 -10.40
N TYR A 217 -7.78 -4.64 -10.33
CA TYR A 217 -8.48 -5.06 -11.55
C TYR A 217 -9.06 -3.89 -12.36
N LEU A 218 -9.59 -2.89 -11.67
CA LEU A 218 -10.09 -1.68 -12.32
C LEU A 218 -8.93 -0.88 -12.93
N ALA A 219 -7.78 -0.83 -12.27
CA ALA A 219 -6.60 -0.14 -12.75
C ALA A 219 -6.01 -0.85 -13.98
N ASP A 220 -5.97 -2.18 -13.99
CA ASP A 220 -5.58 -2.98 -15.14
C ASP A 220 -6.46 -2.70 -16.35
N GLU A 221 -7.78 -2.79 -16.18
CA GLU A 221 -8.74 -2.53 -17.27
C GLU A 221 -8.65 -1.09 -17.76
N THR A 222 -8.63 -0.12 -16.85
CA THR A 222 -8.56 1.31 -17.20
C THR A 222 -7.23 1.65 -17.86
N GLY A 223 -6.10 1.14 -17.33
CA GLY A 223 -4.76 1.36 -17.89
C GLY A 223 -4.64 0.77 -19.29
N ALA A 224 -5.08 -0.48 -19.47
CA ALA A 224 -5.11 -1.13 -20.76
C ALA A 224 -5.96 -0.35 -21.80
N MET A 225 -7.10 0.21 -21.39
CA MET A 225 -7.95 1.03 -22.23
C MET A 225 -7.31 2.39 -22.59
N ILE A 226 -6.55 3.00 -21.68
CA ILE A 226 -5.83 4.27 -21.93
C ILE A 226 -4.83 4.10 -23.07
N ILE A 227 -4.06 3.02 -23.05
CA ILE A 227 -3.05 2.77 -24.11
C ILE A 227 -3.59 1.99 -25.31
N ARG A 228 -4.77 1.40 -25.18
CA ARG A 228 -5.40 0.51 -26.17
C ARG A 228 -4.55 -0.73 -26.49
N ASP A 229 -3.78 -1.21 -25.52
CA ASP A 229 -2.97 -2.43 -25.62
C ASP A 229 -2.95 -3.19 -24.30
N PRO A 230 -3.97 -4.04 -24.04
CA PRO A 230 -3.98 -4.88 -22.84
C PRO A 230 -2.82 -5.88 -22.78
N ARG A 231 -2.33 -6.33 -23.96
CA ARG A 231 -1.25 -7.32 -24.01
C ARG A 231 0.10 -6.75 -23.59
N ALA A 232 0.36 -5.45 -23.84
CA ALA A 232 1.57 -4.80 -23.35
C ALA A 232 1.63 -4.82 -21.83
N LEU A 233 0.52 -4.49 -21.14
CA LEU A 233 0.46 -4.59 -19.68
C LEU A 233 0.56 -6.05 -19.21
N ALA A 234 -0.06 -7.01 -19.90
CA ALA A 234 0.04 -8.43 -19.55
C ALA A 234 1.48 -8.93 -19.62
N ARG A 235 2.23 -8.57 -20.68
CA ARG A 235 3.66 -8.90 -20.82
C ARG A 235 4.50 -8.24 -19.75
N ALA A 236 4.22 -6.97 -19.43
CA ALA A 236 4.92 -6.27 -18.36
C ALA A 236 4.76 -6.98 -17.02
N LEU A 237 3.54 -7.43 -16.67
CA LEU A 237 3.27 -8.16 -15.42
C LEU A 237 4.02 -9.50 -15.38
N ASP A 238 4.09 -10.24 -16.48
CA ASP A 238 4.85 -11.48 -16.60
C ASP A 238 6.37 -11.25 -16.44
N HIS A 239 6.91 -10.19 -17.07
CA HIS A 239 8.32 -9.84 -16.92
C HIS A 239 8.66 -9.34 -15.50
N LEU A 240 7.75 -8.59 -14.85
CA LEU A 240 7.92 -8.16 -13.47
C LEU A 240 7.91 -9.32 -12.49
N GLU A 241 7.05 -10.31 -12.70
CA GLU A 241 7.02 -11.53 -11.88
C GLU A 241 8.32 -12.32 -12.00
N LYS A 242 8.79 -12.57 -13.22
CA LYS A 242 10.06 -13.27 -13.50
C LYS A 242 11.28 -12.49 -13.02
N GLY A 243 11.27 -11.17 -13.20
CA GLY A 243 12.34 -10.28 -12.72
C GLY A 243 12.45 -10.29 -11.20
N ASN A 244 11.33 -10.27 -10.49
CA ASN A 244 11.32 -10.40 -9.03
C ASN A 244 11.81 -11.77 -8.56
N ASP A 245 11.41 -12.86 -9.22
CA ASP A 245 11.88 -14.21 -8.88
C ASP A 245 13.41 -14.31 -9.03
N TYR A 246 13.97 -13.75 -10.11
CA TYR A 246 15.42 -13.70 -10.33
C TYR A 246 16.15 -12.91 -9.23
N ILE A 247 15.64 -11.73 -8.88
CA ILE A 247 16.23 -10.88 -7.83
C ILE A 247 16.15 -11.57 -6.46
N GLN A 248 15.01 -12.20 -6.13
CA GLN A 248 14.87 -12.96 -4.89
C GLN A 248 15.84 -14.15 -4.82
N ALA A 249 16.03 -14.88 -5.93
CA ALA A 249 17.00 -15.97 -6.01
C ALA A 249 18.43 -15.46 -5.77
N LYS A 250 18.79 -14.32 -6.36
CA LYS A 250 20.09 -13.69 -6.17
C LYS A 250 20.31 -13.24 -4.73
N PHE A 251 19.34 -12.59 -4.10
CA PHE A 251 19.41 -12.22 -2.68
C PHE A 251 19.43 -13.43 -1.74
N ALA A 252 18.75 -14.52 -2.09
CA ALA A 252 18.81 -15.76 -1.32
C ALA A 252 20.20 -16.40 -1.40
N GLU A 253 20.85 -16.35 -2.57
CA GLU A 253 22.23 -16.82 -2.76
C GLU A 253 23.22 -15.95 -2.01
N GLU A 254 23.12 -14.62 -2.09
CA GLU A 254 23.95 -13.69 -1.34
C GLU A 254 23.80 -13.86 0.17
N ARG A 255 22.56 -14.01 0.67
CA ARG A 255 22.29 -14.33 2.09
C ARG A 255 22.91 -15.66 2.53
N SER A 256 22.88 -16.68 1.68
CA SER A 256 23.51 -17.97 1.96
C SER A 256 25.05 -17.83 2.02
N ARG A 257 25.63 -16.96 1.18
CA ARG A 257 27.07 -16.64 1.20
C ARG A 257 27.46 -15.77 2.40
N GLU A 258 26.58 -14.85 2.83
CA GLU A 258 26.83 -13.96 3.99
C GLU A 258 26.52 -14.67 5.33
N ALA A 259 25.53 -15.57 5.39
CA ALA A 259 25.27 -16.43 6.56
C ALA A 259 26.47 -17.32 6.86
N ALA A 260 27.24 -17.68 5.82
CA ALA A 260 28.54 -18.35 5.99
C ALA A 260 29.66 -17.39 6.52
N LYS A 261 29.43 -16.08 6.54
CA LYS A 261 30.42 -15.04 6.94
C LYS A 261 30.00 -14.16 8.14
N LYS A 262 28.93 -14.53 8.90
CA LYS A 262 28.44 -13.76 10.08
C LYS A 262 28.34 -12.24 9.88
N ASP A 263 27.20 -11.67 9.77
CA ASP A 263 26.49 -10.77 10.71
C ASP A 263 25.58 -9.74 10.04
N LYS A 264 24.40 -9.53 10.61
CA LYS A 264 23.53 -8.33 10.60
C LYS A 264 22.96 -7.81 9.26
N TYR A 265 22.11 -8.56 8.61
CA TYR A 265 21.04 -8.01 7.78
C TYR A 265 19.69 -8.20 8.49
N ASN A 266 18.92 -7.12 8.65
CA ASN A 266 17.57 -7.19 9.22
C ASN A 266 16.53 -7.10 8.10
N PRO A 267 15.89 -8.23 7.71
CA PRO A 267 14.89 -8.25 6.65
C PRO A 267 13.57 -7.55 7.01
N ALA A 268 13.42 -7.07 8.24
CA ALA A 268 12.21 -6.38 8.69
C ALA A 268 11.95 -5.05 7.96
N ASN A 269 12.97 -4.42 7.39
CA ASN A 269 12.81 -3.14 6.69
C ASN A 269 12.15 -3.26 5.30
N ASP A 270 12.15 -4.45 4.69
CA ASP A 270 11.56 -4.65 3.36
C ASP A 270 10.05 -4.92 3.43
N TYR A 271 9.52 -5.29 4.59
CA TYR A 271 8.10 -5.62 4.77
C TYR A 271 7.21 -4.38 4.86
N ASP A 272 7.73 -3.26 5.32
CA ASP A 272 6.94 -2.05 5.58
C ASP A 272 6.43 -1.38 4.29
N TYR A 273 7.05 -1.66 3.14
CA TYR A 273 6.71 -1.07 1.84
C TYR A 273 6.18 -2.07 0.81
N ALA A 274 5.96 -3.32 1.18
CA ALA A 274 5.49 -4.38 0.26
C ALA A 274 4.18 -4.02 -0.47
N HIS A 275 3.34 -3.17 0.15
CA HIS A 275 2.08 -2.71 -0.43
C HIS A 275 2.26 -1.69 -1.58
N MET A 276 3.46 -1.11 -1.74
CA MET A 276 3.78 -0.17 -2.81
C MET A 276 4.35 -0.86 -4.07
N TYR A 277 4.56 -2.17 -4.04
CA TYR A 277 5.10 -2.91 -5.18
C TYR A 277 3.99 -3.48 -6.05
N ILE A 278 4.12 -3.34 -7.37
CA ILE A 278 3.21 -3.94 -8.37
C ILE A 278 3.26 -5.47 -8.29
N ALA A 279 4.46 -6.03 -8.09
CA ALA A 279 4.69 -7.44 -7.85
C ALA A 279 5.18 -7.64 -6.41
N ASN A 280 4.53 -8.52 -5.65
CA ASN A 280 4.87 -8.74 -4.26
C ASN A 280 6.28 -9.32 -4.12
N PRO A 281 7.24 -8.64 -3.43
CA PRO A 281 8.60 -9.14 -3.27
C PRO A 281 8.70 -10.28 -2.25
N LEU A 282 7.60 -10.69 -1.61
CA LEU A 282 7.58 -11.73 -0.58
C LEU A 282 7.45 -13.12 -1.20
N LYS A 283 8.11 -14.12 -0.59
CA LYS A 283 8.20 -15.50 -1.09
C LYS A 283 6.88 -16.08 -1.58
N LYS A 284 6.88 -16.61 -2.81
CA LYS A 284 5.87 -17.55 -3.32
C LYS A 284 5.89 -18.82 -2.45
N GLY A 285 4.71 -19.31 -2.07
CA GLY A 285 4.57 -20.67 -1.54
C GLY A 285 3.97 -20.80 -0.14
N SER A 286 3.66 -19.73 0.59
CA SER A 286 2.80 -19.85 1.77
C SER A 286 1.39 -19.39 1.41
N PHE A 287 0.40 -20.22 1.72
CA PHE A 287 -1.03 -19.88 1.63
C PHE A 287 -1.32 -18.52 2.30
N LEU A 288 -0.61 -18.23 3.38
CA LEU A 288 -0.68 -16.96 4.10
C LEU A 288 -0.11 -15.79 3.28
N ALA A 289 1.00 -15.96 2.54
CA ALA A 289 1.55 -14.88 1.70
C ALA A 289 0.57 -14.45 0.59
N GLY A 290 -0.15 -15.38 0.00
CA GLY A 290 -1.22 -15.09 -0.96
C GLY A 290 -2.43 -14.37 -0.33
N LEU A 291 -2.78 -14.71 0.90
CA LEU A 291 -3.86 -14.05 1.65
C LEU A 291 -3.51 -12.60 2.02
N PHE A 292 -2.25 -12.33 2.33
CA PHE A 292 -1.76 -11.03 2.79
C PHE A 292 -1.16 -10.15 1.67
N SER A 293 -1.20 -10.61 0.41
CA SER A 293 -0.82 -9.78 -0.72
C SER A 293 -1.85 -8.67 -0.98
N THR A 294 -1.38 -7.44 -1.08
CA THR A 294 -2.19 -6.27 -1.45
C THR A 294 -2.63 -6.32 -2.91
N HIS A 295 -1.90 -7.06 -3.74
CA HIS A 295 -2.20 -7.26 -5.16
C HIS A 295 -2.81 -8.64 -5.41
N PRO A 296 -3.74 -8.76 -6.37
CA PRO A 296 -4.24 -10.04 -6.83
C PRO A 296 -3.13 -10.89 -7.45
N PRO A 297 -3.32 -12.22 -7.59
CA PRO A 297 -2.37 -13.08 -8.27
C PRO A 297 -2.08 -12.58 -9.69
N MET A 298 -0.80 -12.56 -10.07
CA MET A 298 -0.36 -12.07 -11.39
C MET A 298 -0.99 -12.87 -12.53
N GLU A 299 -1.08 -14.18 -12.36
CA GLU A 299 -1.72 -15.07 -13.33
C GLU A 299 -3.17 -14.66 -13.63
N GLU A 300 -3.95 -14.30 -12.60
CA GLU A 300 -5.33 -13.86 -12.77
C GLU A 300 -5.41 -12.50 -13.48
N ARG A 301 -4.53 -11.56 -13.15
CA ARG A 301 -4.44 -10.25 -13.80
C ARG A 301 -4.11 -10.42 -15.29
N ILE A 302 -3.08 -11.22 -15.60
CA ILE A 302 -2.65 -11.53 -16.99
C ILE A 302 -3.78 -12.18 -17.78
N ALA A 303 -4.47 -13.18 -17.20
CA ALA A 303 -5.59 -13.85 -17.85
C ALA A 303 -6.74 -12.89 -18.18
N ARG A 304 -7.06 -11.96 -17.27
CA ARG A 304 -8.10 -10.93 -17.47
C ARG A 304 -7.71 -9.94 -18.57
N LEU A 305 -6.44 -9.52 -18.63
CA LEU A 305 -5.94 -8.61 -19.66
C LEU A 305 -5.95 -9.27 -21.05
N ASN A 306 -5.55 -10.52 -21.15
CA ASN A 306 -5.63 -11.26 -22.41
C ASN A 306 -7.08 -11.41 -22.88
N LYS A 307 -8.01 -11.74 -21.98
CA LYS A 307 -9.44 -11.79 -22.30
C LYS A 307 -9.99 -10.42 -22.73
N LEU A 308 -9.46 -9.33 -22.18
CA LEU A 308 -9.82 -7.98 -22.59
C LEU A 308 -9.29 -7.68 -24.00
N ALA A 309 -8.05 -8.08 -24.32
CA ALA A 309 -7.46 -7.95 -25.65
C ALA A 309 -8.31 -8.67 -26.71
N ASP A 310 -8.69 -9.92 -26.44
CA ASP A 310 -9.54 -10.72 -27.34
C ASP A 310 -10.91 -10.04 -27.60
N LYS A 311 -11.51 -9.42 -26.55
CA LYS A 311 -12.77 -8.66 -26.71
C LYS A 311 -12.60 -7.37 -27.53
N MET A 312 -11.40 -6.82 -27.56
CA MET A 312 -11.05 -5.62 -28.36
C MET A 312 -10.64 -5.96 -29.79
N GLY A 313 -10.52 -7.26 -30.11
CA GLY A 313 -10.05 -7.72 -31.42
C GLY A 313 -8.56 -7.53 -31.66
N LEU A 314 -7.76 -7.53 -30.59
CA LEU A 314 -6.31 -7.33 -30.59
C LEU A 314 -5.57 -8.64 -30.43
#